data_80f996d725fc27df8fc242096ddd51e3
#
_entry.id   80f996d725fc27df8fc242096ddd51e3
#
_cell.length_a   1.000
_cell.length_b   1.000
_cell.length_c   1.000
_cell.angle_alpha   90.00
_cell.angle_beta   90.00
_cell.angle_gamma   90.00
#
_symmetry.space_group_name_H-M   'P 1'
#
loop_
_entity.id
_entity.type
_entity.pdbx_description
1 polymer ?
#
loop_
_entity_poly.entity_id
_entity_poly.type
_entity_poly.pdbx_seq_one_letter_code
_entity_poly.pdbx_strand_id
1 'polypeptide(L)'
;MSDLTIGRARAVADFAEGYILASVEVMAPPERVFRALSSNEIIDWWVRPGVFNTTEWTGEAQVGGHWRASGEARGRPYVLEGKFLEFDPPRKLVFTWHGPGASDMATTVTYLLEGVDGGTRVTLRHAGLASRESCIGTCLGWESSFERLAEIIAAKAV
;
A
#
# COMPACT_ATOMS: atom_id res chain seq x y z
N MET A 1 -0.65 -16.56 -22.56
CA MET A 1 -0.54 -16.91 -21.17
C MET A 1 -0.13 -15.82 -20.28
N SER A 2 0.02 -14.67 -20.82
CA SER A 2 0.40 -13.50 -20.04
C SER A 2 -0.66 -13.08 -19.05
N ASP A 3 -1.91 -13.41 -19.30
CA ASP A 3 -2.99 -13.06 -18.39
C ASP A 3 -2.86 -13.67 -17.01
N LEU A 4 -2.03 -14.69 -16.84
CA LEU A 4 -1.75 -15.26 -15.54
C LEU A 4 -1.05 -14.29 -14.60
N THR A 5 -0.46 -13.23 -15.14
CA THR A 5 0.23 -12.23 -14.32
C THR A 5 -0.56 -10.95 -14.14
N ILE A 6 -1.70 -10.79 -14.84
CA ILE A 6 -2.53 -9.60 -14.72
C ILE A 6 -3.19 -9.58 -13.34
N GLY A 7 -3.05 -8.46 -12.63
CA GLY A 7 -3.61 -8.30 -11.30
C GLY A 7 -2.87 -9.05 -10.21
N ARG A 8 -1.81 -9.77 -10.57
CA ARG A 8 -1.04 -10.52 -9.58
C ARG A 8 0.02 -9.64 -8.95
N ALA A 9 -0.02 -9.53 -7.64
CA ALA A 9 0.95 -8.74 -6.90
C ALA A 9 2.22 -9.55 -6.65
N ARG A 10 3.35 -8.84 -6.62
CA ARG A 10 4.64 -9.42 -6.29
C ARG A 10 5.34 -8.51 -5.30
N ALA A 11 5.99 -9.12 -4.31
CA ALA A 11 6.75 -8.36 -3.33
C ALA A 11 8.04 -9.08 -2.99
N VAL A 12 9.11 -8.32 -2.87
CA VAL A 12 10.42 -8.83 -2.44
C VAL A 12 10.97 -7.91 -1.38
N ALA A 13 11.77 -8.43 -0.49
CA ALA A 13 12.37 -7.67 0.60
C ALA A 13 13.88 -7.79 0.58
N ASP A 14 14.55 -6.68 0.88
CA ASP A 14 15.99 -6.65 1.11
C ASP A 14 16.21 -6.48 2.61
N PHE A 15 16.58 -7.56 3.28
CA PHE A 15 16.74 -7.55 4.72
C PHE A 15 17.95 -6.76 5.19
N ALA A 16 18.98 -6.69 4.36
CA ALA A 16 20.20 -5.97 4.72
C ALA A 16 19.98 -4.46 4.70
N GLU A 17 19.24 -3.99 3.70
CA GLU A 17 18.98 -2.55 3.54
C GLU A 17 17.67 -2.10 4.16
N GLY A 18 16.81 -3.02 4.57
CA GLY A 18 15.57 -2.69 5.25
C GLY A 18 14.50 -2.07 4.36
N TYR A 19 14.33 -2.57 3.13
CA TYR A 19 13.27 -2.09 2.26
C TYR A 19 12.54 -3.22 1.54
N ILE A 20 11.37 -2.87 1.05
CA ILE A 20 10.51 -3.76 0.28
C ILE A 20 10.23 -3.11 -1.06
N LEU A 21 10.22 -3.90 -2.11
CA LEU A 21 9.73 -3.51 -3.43
C LEU A 21 8.52 -4.39 -3.75
N ALA A 22 7.45 -3.77 -4.19
CA ALA A 22 6.24 -4.50 -4.56
C ALA A 22 5.66 -3.89 -5.83
N SER A 23 4.93 -4.67 -6.59
CA SER A 23 4.25 -4.17 -7.77
C SER A 23 2.99 -4.95 -8.05
N VAL A 24 2.05 -4.28 -8.73
CA VAL A 24 0.81 -4.91 -9.19
C VAL A 24 0.32 -4.14 -10.41
N GLU A 25 -0.35 -4.84 -11.32
CA GLU A 25 -1.04 -4.21 -12.43
C GLU A 25 -2.54 -4.22 -12.15
N VAL A 26 -3.14 -3.04 -12.24
CA VAL A 26 -4.54 -2.83 -11.89
C VAL A 26 -5.28 -2.39 -13.16
N MET A 27 -6.41 -3.00 -13.45
CA MET A 27 -7.17 -2.78 -14.67
C MET A 27 -8.07 -1.55 -14.56
N ALA A 28 -7.45 -0.38 -14.44
CA ALA A 28 -8.13 0.91 -14.37
C ALA A 28 -7.12 2.00 -14.72
N PRO A 29 -7.58 3.19 -15.13
CA PRO A 29 -6.66 4.28 -15.44
C PRO A 29 -5.95 4.81 -14.19
N PRO A 30 -4.78 5.44 -14.35
CA PRO A 30 -4.00 5.92 -13.20
C PRO A 30 -4.77 6.82 -12.23
N GLU A 31 -5.66 7.67 -12.73
CA GLU A 31 -6.46 8.55 -11.88
C GLU A 31 -7.35 7.76 -10.92
N ARG A 32 -7.97 6.70 -11.43
CA ARG A 32 -8.82 5.85 -10.62
C ARG A 32 -8.02 5.09 -9.55
N VAL A 33 -6.86 4.57 -9.96
CA VAL A 33 -5.99 3.82 -9.07
C VAL A 33 -5.42 4.73 -8.00
N PHE A 34 -4.98 5.92 -8.39
CA PHE A 34 -4.43 6.89 -7.43
C PHE A 34 -5.45 7.23 -6.34
N ARG A 35 -6.72 7.36 -6.71
CA ARG A 35 -7.77 7.62 -5.73
C ARG A 35 -7.88 6.51 -4.70
N ALA A 36 -7.76 5.27 -5.12
CA ALA A 36 -7.82 4.13 -4.20
C ALA A 36 -6.62 4.10 -3.24
N LEU A 37 -5.47 4.66 -3.67
CA LEU A 37 -4.26 4.70 -2.85
C LEU A 37 -4.24 5.86 -1.85
N SER A 38 -5.09 6.85 -2.04
CA SER A 38 -5.02 8.11 -1.28
C SER A 38 -6.33 8.53 -0.64
N SER A 39 -7.24 7.61 -0.44
CA SER A 39 -8.56 7.90 0.13
C SER A 39 -8.98 6.79 1.09
N ASN A 40 -10.17 6.91 1.66
CA ASN A 40 -10.70 5.90 2.56
C ASN A 40 -11.01 4.56 1.87
N GLU A 41 -10.85 4.48 0.55
CA GLU A 41 -10.92 3.19 -0.13
C GLU A 41 -9.83 2.24 0.38
N ILE A 42 -8.82 2.78 1.04
CA ILE A 42 -7.76 1.99 1.66
C ILE A 42 -8.33 0.93 2.62
N ILE A 43 -9.45 1.21 3.28
CA ILE A 43 -10.05 0.23 4.20
C ILE A 43 -10.48 -1.04 3.49
N ASP A 44 -10.72 -0.97 2.19
CA ASP A 44 -11.15 -2.14 1.42
C ASP A 44 -9.99 -3.04 1.01
N TRP A 45 -8.78 -2.49 0.88
CA TRP A 45 -7.68 -3.29 0.36
C TRP A 45 -6.47 -3.42 1.29
N TRP A 46 -6.35 -2.60 2.34
CA TRP A 46 -5.33 -2.84 3.37
C TRP A 46 -5.83 -3.95 4.30
N VAL A 47 -5.90 -5.15 3.74
CA VAL A 47 -6.44 -6.33 4.45
C VAL A 47 -5.61 -7.55 4.07
N ARG A 48 -5.27 -8.33 5.07
CA ARG A 48 -4.72 -9.68 4.87
C ARG A 48 -5.57 -10.62 5.70
N PRO A 49 -6.44 -11.42 5.05
CA PRO A 49 -7.38 -12.28 5.77
C PRO A 49 -6.70 -13.15 6.83
N GLY A 50 -7.25 -13.16 8.03
CA GLY A 50 -6.72 -13.92 9.15
C GLY A 50 -5.54 -13.25 9.85
N VAL A 51 -5.04 -12.13 9.36
CA VAL A 51 -3.88 -11.47 9.95
C VAL A 51 -4.23 -10.04 10.37
N PHE A 52 -4.68 -9.21 9.43
CA PHE A 52 -5.08 -7.84 9.78
C PHE A 52 -6.18 -7.34 8.86
N ASN A 53 -6.92 -6.34 9.37
CA ASN A 53 -7.89 -5.60 8.56
C ASN A 53 -7.91 -4.14 9.03
N THR A 54 -8.11 -3.24 8.09
CA THR A 54 -8.22 -1.81 8.37
C THR A 54 -9.69 -1.45 8.37
N THR A 55 -10.14 -0.74 9.40
CA THR A 55 -11.56 -0.39 9.56
C THR A 55 -11.82 1.11 9.43
N GLU A 56 -10.79 1.95 9.63
CA GLU A 56 -10.92 3.39 9.51
C GLU A 56 -9.69 3.97 8.84
N TRP A 57 -9.90 4.97 8.01
CA TRP A 57 -8.83 5.74 7.42
C TRP A 57 -9.29 7.18 7.22
N THR A 58 -8.44 8.12 7.62
CA THR A 58 -8.67 9.54 7.37
C THR A 58 -7.38 10.14 6.85
N GLY A 59 -7.49 11.19 6.03
CA GLY A 59 -6.30 11.83 5.52
C GLY A 59 -6.61 13.14 4.82
N GLU A 60 -5.62 14.02 4.83
CA GLU A 60 -5.66 15.28 4.10
C GLU A 60 -4.84 15.10 2.83
N ALA A 61 -5.52 15.04 1.70
CA ALA A 61 -4.94 14.68 0.41
C ALA A 61 -4.12 15.84 -0.19
N GLN A 62 -2.99 16.14 0.43
CA GLN A 62 -2.09 17.22 0.01
C GLN A 62 -0.74 17.04 0.66
N VAL A 63 0.29 17.69 0.09
CA VAL A 63 1.62 17.73 0.68
C VAL A 63 1.55 18.33 2.09
N GLY A 64 2.17 17.67 3.05
CA GLY A 64 2.14 18.09 4.44
C GLY A 64 0.90 17.64 5.20
N GLY A 65 -0.08 17.07 4.52
CA GLY A 65 -1.29 16.56 5.16
C GLY A 65 -1.01 15.31 5.98
N HIS A 66 -1.81 15.09 7.02
CA HIS A 66 -1.68 13.91 7.88
C HIS A 66 -2.66 12.83 7.44
N TRP A 67 -2.28 11.57 7.66
CA TRP A 67 -3.18 10.45 7.46
C TRP A 67 -3.11 9.53 8.69
N ARG A 68 -4.20 8.79 8.89
CA ARG A 68 -4.30 7.86 10.01
C ARG A 68 -5.20 6.69 9.61
N ALA A 69 -4.75 5.49 9.94
CA ALA A 69 -5.52 4.26 9.71
C ALA A 69 -5.57 3.47 11.01
N SER A 70 -6.68 2.78 11.23
CA SER A 70 -6.82 1.91 12.39
C SER A 70 -7.60 0.67 12.04
N GLY A 71 -7.43 -0.36 12.84
CA GLY A 71 -8.08 -1.64 12.62
C GLY A 71 -7.61 -2.66 13.63
N GLU A 72 -7.60 -3.92 13.23
CA GLU A 72 -7.15 -5.00 14.09
C GLU A 72 -6.11 -5.85 13.39
N ALA A 73 -5.12 -6.30 14.17
CA ALA A 73 -4.11 -7.22 13.71
C ALA A 73 -3.95 -8.32 14.77
N ARG A 74 -4.21 -9.56 14.35
CA ARG A 74 -4.13 -10.73 15.25
C ARG A 74 -4.97 -10.56 16.51
N GLY A 75 -6.16 -9.97 16.36
CA GLY A 75 -7.09 -9.76 17.47
C GLY A 75 -6.79 -8.56 18.34
N ARG A 76 -5.80 -7.73 17.97
CA ARG A 76 -5.44 -6.54 18.74
C ARG A 76 -5.63 -5.28 17.91
N PRO A 77 -6.11 -4.20 18.52
CA PRO A 77 -6.24 -2.94 17.78
C PRO A 77 -4.86 -2.39 17.39
N TYR A 78 -4.80 -1.76 16.24
CA TYR A 78 -3.59 -1.06 15.79
C TYR A 78 -3.94 0.30 15.23
N VAL A 79 -2.95 1.19 15.22
CA VAL A 79 -3.04 2.50 14.61
C VAL A 79 -1.79 2.71 13.77
N LEU A 80 -1.98 3.17 12.55
CA LEU A 80 -0.91 3.61 11.67
C LEU A 80 -1.15 5.08 11.38
N GLU A 81 -0.09 5.86 11.26
CA GLU A 81 -0.24 7.27 10.93
C GLU A 81 1.01 7.80 10.27
N GLY A 82 0.86 8.92 9.60
CA GLY A 82 1.98 9.54 8.92
C GLY A 82 1.60 10.84 8.26
N LYS A 83 2.48 11.27 7.36
CA LYS A 83 2.36 12.55 6.67
C LYS A 83 2.69 12.36 5.21
N PHE A 84 1.96 13.05 4.34
CA PHE A 84 2.25 13.03 2.90
C PHE A 84 3.44 13.96 2.63
N LEU A 85 4.50 13.39 2.05
CA LEU A 85 5.70 14.14 1.70
C LEU A 85 5.66 14.64 0.25
N GLU A 86 5.07 13.84 -0.64
CA GLU A 86 4.84 14.23 -2.04
C GLU A 86 3.46 13.77 -2.43
N PHE A 87 2.76 14.58 -3.17
CA PHE A 87 1.39 14.28 -3.61
C PHE A 87 1.24 14.79 -5.04
N ASP A 88 1.53 13.91 -6.00
CA ASP A 88 1.54 14.26 -7.43
C ASP A 88 0.60 13.34 -8.22
N PRO A 89 -0.72 13.58 -8.18
CA PRO A 89 -1.67 12.75 -8.91
C PRO A 89 -1.50 12.89 -10.41
N PRO A 90 -1.64 11.81 -11.17
CA PRO A 90 -1.86 10.44 -10.72
C PRO A 90 -0.59 9.59 -10.77
N ARG A 91 0.59 10.19 -10.59
CA ARG A 91 1.87 9.54 -10.87
C ARG A 91 2.64 9.09 -9.65
N LYS A 92 2.58 9.87 -8.56
CA LYS A 92 3.47 9.61 -7.42
C LYS A 92 2.86 10.04 -6.11
N LEU A 93 3.07 9.22 -5.10
CA LEU A 93 2.64 9.51 -3.73
C LEU A 93 3.72 9.02 -2.79
N VAL A 94 4.18 9.89 -1.90
CA VAL A 94 5.18 9.53 -0.89
C VAL A 94 4.65 9.92 0.48
N PHE A 95 4.73 9.01 1.42
CA PHE A 95 4.26 9.30 2.78
C PHE A 95 5.10 8.56 3.82
N THR A 96 5.12 9.12 5.03
CA THR A 96 5.75 8.46 6.17
C THR A 96 4.76 7.51 6.80
N TRP A 97 5.28 6.49 7.47
CA TRP A 97 4.49 5.43 8.06
C TRP A 97 5.06 5.12 9.44
N HIS A 98 4.26 5.34 10.47
CA HIS A 98 4.54 4.91 11.83
C HIS A 98 3.58 3.78 12.14
N GLY A 99 4.11 2.62 12.50
CA GLY A 99 3.29 1.45 12.70
C GLY A 99 3.21 1.00 14.14
N PRO A 100 2.35 0.03 14.37
CA PRO A 100 2.34 -0.65 15.65
C PRO A 100 3.65 -1.40 15.80
N GLY A 101 4.06 -1.60 17.04
CA GLY A 101 5.35 -2.24 17.32
C GLY A 101 6.40 -1.27 17.74
N ALA A 102 5.99 -0.03 17.95
CA ALA A 102 6.77 0.96 18.68
C ALA A 102 8.17 1.24 18.13
N SER A 103 8.33 1.27 16.86
CA SER A 103 9.51 1.89 16.33
C SER A 103 9.26 3.39 16.40
N ASP A 104 10.12 4.12 17.08
CA ASP A 104 10.04 5.57 17.12
C ASP A 104 10.42 6.18 15.78
N MET A 105 10.90 5.35 14.85
CA MET A 105 11.35 5.83 13.55
C MET A 105 10.30 5.58 12.48
N ALA A 106 9.95 6.64 11.79
CA ALA A 106 9.06 6.54 10.67
C ALA A 106 9.74 5.78 9.54
N THR A 107 8.97 4.94 8.86
CA THR A 107 9.38 4.38 7.59
C THR A 107 8.78 5.23 6.48
N THR A 108 9.21 5.02 5.24
CA THR A 108 8.73 5.82 4.11
C THR A 108 8.20 4.91 3.01
N VAL A 109 7.00 5.22 2.55
CA VAL A 109 6.36 4.49 1.44
C VAL A 109 6.30 5.40 0.23
N THR A 110 6.71 4.87 -0.91
CA THR A 110 6.61 5.56 -2.20
C THR A 110 5.79 4.70 -3.15
N TYR A 111 4.75 5.29 -3.72
CA TYR A 111 4.02 4.68 -4.83
C TYR A 111 4.37 5.42 -6.12
N LEU A 112 4.66 4.66 -7.16
CA LEU A 112 4.81 5.20 -8.52
C LEU A 112 3.77 4.50 -9.40
N LEU A 113 3.05 5.29 -10.19
CA LEU A 113 2.03 4.78 -11.08
C LEU A 113 2.39 5.11 -12.52
N GLU A 114 2.27 4.12 -13.39
CA GLU A 114 2.47 4.34 -14.82
C GLU A 114 1.38 3.62 -15.60
N GLY A 115 0.89 4.27 -16.64
CA GLY A 115 -0.09 3.67 -17.53
C GLY A 115 0.55 2.55 -18.32
N VAL A 116 -0.14 1.42 -18.39
CA VAL A 116 0.27 0.27 -19.21
C VAL A 116 -0.95 -0.16 -20.02
N ASP A 117 -0.75 -1.08 -20.96
CA ASP A 117 -1.87 -1.56 -21.78
C ASP A 117 -2.99 -2.10 -20.88
N GLY A 118 -4.15 -1.45 -20.98
CA GLY A 118 -5.34 -1.89 -20.25
C GLY A 118 -5.40 -1.48 -18.79
N GLY A 119 -4.42 -0.73 -18.31
CA GLY A 119 -4.47 -0.38 -16.89
C GLY A 119 -3.31 0.45 -16.38
N THR A 120 -2.97 0.22 -15.14
CA THR A 120 -1.92 0.96 -14.43
C THR A 120 -1.03 -0.01 -13.69
N ARG A 121 0.28 0.20 -13.79
CA ARG A 121 1.24 -0.49 -12.93
C ARG A 121 1.51 0.38 -11.73
N VAL A 122 1.33 -0.19 -10.54
CA VAL A 122 1.68 0.46 -9.28
C VAL A 122 2.96 -0.20 -8.78
N THR A 123 3.97 0.62 -8.51
CA THR A 123 5.22 0.13 -7.91
C THR A 123 5.35 0.79 -6.54
N LEU A 124 5.72 0.00 -5.55
CA LEU A 124 5.90 0.48 -4.18
C LEU A 124 7.33 0.26 -3.73
N ARG A 125 7.85 1.24 -2.98
CA ARG A 125 9.06 1.06 -2.20
C ARG A 125 8.75 1.47 -0.77
N HIS A 126 8.97 0.55 0.17
CA HIS A 126 8.76 0.83 1.60
C HIS A 126 10.11 0.66 2.29
N ALA A 127 10.69 1.73 2.76
CA ALA A 127 12.05 1.77 3.26
C ALA A 127 12.13 2.18 4.72
N GLY A 128 13.23 1.82 5.38
CA GLY A 128 13.47 2.19 6.77
C GLY A 128 13.03 1.12 7.76
N LEU A 129 12.83 -0.10 7.29
CA LEU A 129 12.40 -1.20 8.17
C LEU A 129 13.59 -1.68 9.01
N ALA A 130 13.37 -1.78 10.31
CA ALA A 130 14.47 -1.98 11.26
C ALA A 130 14.88 -3.43 11.46
N SER A 131 14.02 -4.38 11.17
CA SER A 131 14.30 -5.78 11.45
C SER A 131 13.88 -6.70 10.33
N ARG A 132 14.49 -7.88 10.32
CA ARG A 132 14.12 -8.92 9.35
C ARG A 132 12.66 -9.31 9.51
N GLU A 133 12.18 -9.41 10.75
CA GLU A 133 10.80 -9.78 11.01
C GLU A 133 9.83 -8.73 10.47
N SER A 134 10.14 -7.46 10.67
CA SER A 134 9.35 -6.36 10.11
C SER A 134 9.31 -6.45 8.59
N CYS A 135 10.45 -6.72 7.96
CA CYS A 135 10.52 -6.85 6.50
C CYS A 135 9.63 -8.00 6.02
N ILE A 136 9.71 -9.15 6.65
CA ILE A 136 8.93 -10.32 6.22
C ILE A 136 7.43 -10.03 6.33
N GLY A 137 6.99 -9.57 7.50
CA GLY A 137 5.57 -9.31 7.73
C GLY A 137 5.02 -8.24 6.81
N THR A 138 5.77 -7.16 6.65
CA THR A 138 5.34 -6.05 5.80
C THR A 138 5.34 -6.44 4.32
N CYS A 139 6.31 -7.23 3.90
CA CYS A 139 6.37 -7.74 2.53
C CYS A 139 5.14 -8.58 2.20
N LEU A 140 4.79 -9.52 3.06
CA LEU A 140 3.61 -10.35 2.87
C LEU A 140 2.33 -9.53 2.92
N GLY A 141 2.30 -8.52 3.78
CA GLY A 141 1.16 -7.62 3.88
C GLY A 141 0.93 -6.83 2.59
N TRP A 142 1.99 -6.27 2.02
CA TRP A 142 1.88 -5.53 0.76
C TRP A 142 1.45 -6.42 -0.40
N GLU A 143 2.00 -7.61 -0.50
CA GLU A 143 1.61 -8.54 -1.56
C GLU A 143 0.12 -8.86 -1.48
N SER A 144 -0.37 -9.19 -0.29
CA SER A 144 -1.77 -9.49 -0.07
C SER A 144 -2.67 -8.28 -0.35
N SER A 145 -2.27 -7.11 0.13
CA SER A 145 -3.05 -5.88 -0.06
C SER A 145 -3.12 -5.48 -1.53
N PHE A 146 -2.03 -5.60 -2.26
CA PHE A 146 -2.00 -5.27 -3.68
C PHE A 146 -2.85 -6.24 -4.51
N GLU A 147 -2.85 -7.52 -4.17
CA GLU A 147 -3.73 -8.47 -4.86
C GLU A 147 -5.19 -8.10 -4.66
N ARG A 148 -5.53 -7.72 -3.44
CA ARG A 148 -6.89 -7.31 -3.12
C ARG A 148 -7.27 -6.02 -3.83
N LEU A 149 -6.36 -5.06 -3.91
CA LEU A 149 -6.56 -3.81 -4.65
C LEU A 149 -6.95 -4.10 -6.10
N ALA A 150 -6.19 -4.96 -6.76
CA ALA A 150 -6.46 -5.31 -8.15
C ALA A 150 -7.81 -6.00 -8.30
N GLU A 151 -8.16 -6.90 -7.40
CA GLU A 151 -9.43 -7.62 -7.43
C GLU A 151 -10.62 -6.70 -7.22
N ILE A 152 -10.53 -5.81 -6.26
CA ILE A 152 -11.63 -4.89 -5.92
C ILE A 152 -11.89 -3.93 -7.07
N ILE A 153 -10.85 -3.36 -7.65
CA ILE A 153 -11.01 -2.42 -8.75
C ILE A 153 -11.56 -3.13 -9.98
N ALA A 154 -11.09 -4.33 -10.29
CA ALA A 154 -11.61 -5.10 -11.42
C ALA A 154 -13.09 -5.41 -11.24
N ALA A 155 -13.52 -5.75 -10.03
CA ALA A 155 -14.92 -6.03 -9.74
C ALA A 155 -15.80 -4.81 -9.93
N LYS A 156 -15.30 -3.62 -9.56
CA LYS A 156 -16.07 -2.38 -9.70
C LYS A 156 -16.10 -1.83 -11.12
N ALA A 157 -15.23 -2.33 -11.98
CA ALA A 157 -15.16 -1.87 -13.37
C ALA A 157 -16.22 -2.51 -14.26
N VAL A 158 -16.92 -3.50 -13.76
CA VAL A 158 -17.95 -4.24 -14.52
C VAL A 158 -19.28 -3.53 -14.49
#